data_91c3b969cf0e8fca6ba22dd0677bd5b4
#
_entry.id   91c3b969cf0e8fca6ba22dd0677bd5b4
#
_cell.length_a   1.000
_cell.length_b   1.000
_cell.length_c   1.000
_cell.angle_alpha   90.00
_cell.angle_beta   90.00
_cell.angle_gamma   90.00
#
_symmetry.space_group_name_H-M   'P 1'
#
loop_
_entity.id
_entity.type
_entity.pdbx_description
1 polymer ?
#
loop_
_entity_poly.entity_id
_entity_poly.type
_entity_poly.pdbx_seq_one_letter_code
_entity_poly.pdbx_strand_id
1 'polypeptide(L)'
;SLGAVNYCLRALTEKGQMRPYRPQRDYLKLVSLGRRSALAEKFGTAVRGPLLWLWKDRIDRKFMAMLDDLPKMPVPSLPKEMAAGAVEALGDKPMCGGCGAKVGRGALRNALASLPATTRKDITPLPGDDAALLTTGGAQQVITTDHLRSLTNDHALMTRIAAVHALGDIWAMGAKPQAATVNVILPRMSAALQERTMREIMGAANEVISGAGAAIVGGHSSMGDELTIGFTLTGLCEKAPITLGGAKAGDALILTKPVGSGVLMAAEMAGLAPGTDVVAAYKQMLQPQGLASEILGKAHAMTDLTGFGIAGHLSGICEASGVAAEISLDAVPLMQGALALAEKGVRSSLYPDNVSGAGVVAGRKGPRADLMFDPQTAGGLLAAVPADKADELVKKLWLAGYPAAKIGRLIEGLPSVTLI
;
A
#
# COMPACT_ATOMS: atom_id res chain seq x y z
N SER A 1 -2.41 -34.66 -13.41
CA SER A 1 -1.51 -34.41 -14.54
C SER A 1 -2.01 -33.24 -15.36
N LEU A 2 -1.12 -32.45 -15.97
CA LEU A 2 -1.45 -31.33 -16.88
C LEU A 2 -2.48 -31.72 -17.96
N GLY A 3 -2.45 -32.97 -18.41
CA GLY A 3 -3.44 -33.51 -19.35
C GLY A 3 -4.87 -33.54 -18.80
N ALA A 4 -5.05 -33.92 -17.52
CA ALA A 4 -6.38 -33.96 -16.90
C ALA A 4 -6.98 -32.55 -16.75
N VAL A 5 -6.15 -31.58 -16.34
CA VAL A 5 -6.56 -30.17 -16.24
C VAL A 5 -6.99 -29.62 -17.61
N ASN A 6 -6.22 -29.92 -18.66
CA ASN A 6 -6.53 -29.45 -20.03
C ASN A 6 -7.85 -30.06 -20.55
N TYR A 7 -8.16 -31.32 -20.23
CA TYR A 7 -9.44 -31.93 -20.59
C TYR A 7 -10.62 -31.31 -19.82
N CYS A 8 -10.44 -31.02 -18.53
CA CYS A 8 -11.47 -30.35 -17.73
C CYS A 8 -11.73 -28.91 -18.25
N LEU A 9 -10.67 -28.16 -18.56
CA LEU A 9 -10.79 -26.81 -19.14
C LEU A 9 -11.50 -26.82 -20.50
N ARG A 10 -11.20 -27.79 -21.37
CA ARG A 10 -11.88 -27.93 -22.66
C ARG A 10 -13.35 -28.28 -22.53
N ALA A 11 -13.72 -29.10 -21.55
CA ALA A 11 -15.12 -29.42 -21.27
C ALA A 11 -15.89 -28.23 -20.70
N LEU A 12 -15.27 -27.48 -19.78
CA LEU A 12 -15.84 -26.26 -19.19
C LEU A 12 -16.03 -25.12 -20.22
N THR A 13 -15.20 -25.10 -21.27
CA THR A 13 -15.30 -24.11 -22.37
C THR A 13 -16.11 -24.61 -23.54
N GLU A 14 -16.86 -25.72 -23.43
CA GLU A 14 -17.66 -26.37 -24.48
C GLU A 14 -16.87 -26.75 -25.75
N LYS A 15 -15.52 -26.73 -25.67
CA LYS A 15 -14.62 -27.06 -26.77
C LYS A 15 -14.18 -28.52 -26.82
N GLY A 16 -14.87 -29.39 -26.06
CA GLY A 16 -14.56 -30.80 -26.03
C GLY A 16 -15.36 -31.56 -24.98
N GLN A 17 -15.32 -32.89 -25.04
CA GLN A 17 -15.96 -33.76 -24.06
C GLN A 17 -14.99 -34.13 -22.95
N MET A 18 -15.53 -34.30 -21.72
CA MET A 18 -14.75 -34.84 -20.62
C MET A 18 -14.33 -36.28 -20.93
N ARG A 19 -13.06 -36.59 -20.78
CA ARG A 19 -12.57 -37.96 -20.87
C ARG A 19 -12.44 -38.55 -19.49
N PRO A 20 -12.86 -39.82 -19.26
CA PRO A 20 -12.71 -40.47 -17.98
C PRO A 20 -11.20 -40.55 -17.62
N TYR A 21 -10.89 -40.19 -16.39
CA TYR A 21 -9.54 -40.34 -15.87
C TYR A 21 -9.20 -41.84 -15.78
N ARG A 22 -8.10 -42.26 -16.41
CA ARG A 22 -7.52 -43.59 -16.28
C ARG A 22 -6.27 -43.48 -15.43
N PRO A 23 -6.28 -43.93 -14.16
CA PRO A 23 -5.11 -43.92 -13.33
C PRO A 23 -3.99 -44.78 -13.95
N GLN A 24 -2.77 -44.32 -13.80
CA GLN A 24 -1.61 -45.13 -14.19
C GLN A 24 -1.55 -46.38 -13.33
N ARG A 25 -1.31 -47.54 -13.93
CA ARG A 25 -1.19 -48.80 -13.21
C ARG A 25 0.06 -48.86 -12.35
N ASP A 26 1.13 -48.19 -12.80
CA ASP A 26 2.36 -48.04 -12.07
C ASP A 26 3.13 -46.78 -12.56
N TYR A 27 4.00 -46.24 -11.74
CA TYR A 27 4.82 -45.08 -12.07
C TYR A 27 6.25 -45.29 -11.60
N LEU A 28 7.22 -44.62 -12.24
CA LEU A 28 8.59 -44.62 -11.82
C LEU A 28 8.74 -43.92 -10.47
N LYS A 29 9.18 -44.62 -9.45
CA LYS A 29 9.52 -44.10 -8.13
C LYS A 29 11.01 -43.88 -8.05
N LEU A 30 11.45 -42.66 -7.80
CA LEU A 30 12.86 -42.29 -7.60
C LEU A 30 13.06 -41.86 -6.16
N VAL A 31 13.76 -42.64 -5.37
CA VAL A 31 13.98 -42.36 -3.94
C VAL A 31 15.46 -42.09 -3.70
N SER A 32 15.78 -40.97 -3.05
CA SER A 32 17.15 -40.66 -2.64
C SER A 32 17.56 -41.55 -1.47
N LEU A 33 18.73 -42.21 -1.57
CA LEU A 33 19.30 -43.03 -0.53
C LEU A 33 20.42 -42.33 0.27
N GLY A 34 20.68 -41.06 0.01
CA GLY A 34 21.82 -40.33 0.53
C GLY A 34 23.13 -40.64 -0.24
N ARG A 35 24.23 -39.98 0.13
CA ARG A 35 25.58 -40.12 -0.48
C ARG A 35 25.56 -40.11 -2.03
N ARG A 36 24.72 -39.27 -2.66
CA ARG A 36 24.56 -39.19 -4.13
C ARG A 36 24.17 -40.51 -4.79
N SER A 37 23.30 -41.31 -4.15
CA SER A 37 22.73 -42.54 -4.69
C SER A 37 21.20 -42.45 -4.65
N ALA A 38 20.52 -43.04 -5.65
CA ALA A 38 19.06 -43.17 -5.68
C ALA A 38 18.64 -44.57 -6.08
N LEU A 39 17.45 -44.96 -5.63
CA LEU A 39 16.70 -46.13 -6.03
C LEU A 39 15.66 -45.74 -7.04
N ALA A 40 15.60 -46.45 -8.16
CA ALA A 40 14.49 -46.39 -9.12
C ALA A 40 13.70 -47.69 -9.03
N GLU A 41 12.37 -47.59 -8.84
CA GLU A 41 11.45 -48.74 -8.85
C GLU A 41 10.37 -48.54 -9.89
N LYS A 42 10.11 -49.56 -10.70
CA LYS A 42 8.99 -49.62 -11.63
C LYS A 42 8.65 -51.07 -11.95
N PHE A 43 7.34 -51.39 -11.96
CA PHE A 43 6.81 -52.75 -12.22
C PHE A 43 7.48 -53.86 -11.35
N GLY A 44 7.76 -53.55 -10.07
CA GLY A 44 8.35 -54.50 -9.13
C GLY A 44 9.85 -54.70 -9.32
N THR A 45 10.49 -54.05 -10.27
CA THR A 45 11.93 -54.08 -10.47
C THR A 45 12.58 -52.86 -9.87
N ALA A 46 13.62 -53.05 -9.02
CA ALA A 46 14.30 -51.95 -8.36
C ALA A 46 15.80 -51.95 -8.74
N VAL A 47 16.33 -50.82 -9.14
CA VAL A 47 17.74 -50.59 -9.47
C VAL A 47 18.26 -49.42 -8.67
N ARG A 48 19.50 -49.47 -8.19
CA ARG A 48 20.13 -48.37 -7.45
C ARG A 48 21.46 -47.95 -8.09
N GLY A 49 21.82 -46.69 -7.94
CA GLY A 49 23.12 -46.22 -8.37
C GLY A 49 23.26 -44.68 -8.41
N PRO A 50 24.50 -44.21 -8.62
CA PRO A 50 24.78 -42.79 -8.67
C PRO A 50 24.17 -42.07 -9.91
N LEU A 51 24.07 -42.77 -11.05
CA LEU A 51 23.46 -42.25 -12.25
C LEU A 51 21.94 -41.93 -12.06
N LEU A 52 21.26 -42.78 -11.28
CA LEU A 52 19.87 -42.58 -10.92
C LEU A 52 19.72 -41.36 -10.00
N TRP A 53 20.72 -41.10 -9.15
CA TRP A 53 20.72 -39.88 -8.34
C TRP A 53 20.89 -38.62 -9.20
N LEU A 54 21.79 -38.61 -10.18
CA LEU A 54 21.96 -37.50 -11.12
C LEU A 54 20.67 -37.25 -11.93
N TRP A 55 19.98 -38.30 -12.35
CA TRP A 55 18.72 -38.19 -13.05
C TRP A 55 17.62 -37.63 -12.14
N LYS A 56 17.50 -38.11 -10.91
CA LYS A 56 16.57 -37.59 -9.90
C LYS A 56 16.86 -36.11 -9.60
N ASP A 57 18.10 -35.77 -9.31
CA ASP A 57 18.52 -34.38 -9.03
C ASP A 57 18.14 -33.42 -10.17
N ARG A 58 18.31 -33.85 -11.43
CA ARG A 58 17.91 -33.05 -12.60
C ARG A 58 16.39 -32.87 -12.67
N ILE A 59 15.61 -33.91 -12.35
CA ILE A 59 14.13 -33.81 -12.32
C ILE A 59 13.68 -32.86 -11.20
N ASP A 60 14.24 -33.05 -10.01
CA ASP A 60 13.90 -32.23 -8.83
C ASP A 60 14.27 -30.75 -9.07
N ARG A 61 15.45 -30.47 -9.59
CA ARG A 61 15.86 -29.09 -9.95
C ARG A 61 14.94 -28.46 -11.00
N LYS A 62 14.56 -29.23 -12.03
CA LYS A 62 13.61 -28.75 -13.04
C LYS A 62 12.24 -28.47 -12.44
N PHE A 63 11.80 -29.29 -11.48
CA PHE A 63 10.53 -29.06 -10.77
C PHE A 63 10.64 -27.81 -9.88
N MET A 64 11.73 -27.66 -9.11
CA MET A 64 11.93 -26.47 -8.27
C MET A 64 12.07 -25.20 -9.12
N ALA A 65 12.78 -25.25 -10.25
CA ALA A 65 12.87 -24.10 -11.16
C ALA A 65 11.51 -23.63 -11.69
N MET A 66 10.52 -24.52 -11.83
CA MET A 66 9.17 -24.11 -12.21
C MET A 66 8.43 -23.31 -11.11
N LEU A 67 8.89 -23.43 -9.86
CA LEU A 67 8.34 -22.66 -8.75
C LEU A 67 9.07 -21.33 -8.55
N ASP A 68 10.34 -21.25 -8.97
CA ASP A 68 11.17 -20.05 -8.86
C ASP A 68 11.08 -19.17 -10.11
N ASP A 69 10.97 -19.78 -11.31
CA ASP A 69 10.84 -19.07 -12.59
C ASP A 69 9.35 -18.97 -12.96
N LEU A 70 8.65 -18.10 -12.24
CA LEU A 70 7.25 -17.79 -12.53
C LEU A 70 7.14 -17.09 -13.90
N PRO A 71 6.11 -17.43 -14.71
CA PRO A 71 5.92 -16.77 -15.99
C PRO A 71 5.73 -15.27 -15.80
N LYS A 72 6.64 -14.48 -16.35
CA LYS A 72 6.47 -13.03 -16.41
C LYS A 72 5.22 -12.72 -17.23
N MET A 73 4.35 -11.87 -16.70
CA MET A 73 3.22 -11.37 -17.49
C MET A 73 3.78 -10.64 -18.71
N PRO A 74 3.42 -11.04 -19.95
CA PRO A 74 3.86 -10.33 -21.12
C PRO A 74 3.27 -8.91 -21.07
N VAL A 75 4.12 -7.91 -21.31
CA VAL A 75 3.63 -6.55 -21.56
C VAL A 75 2.76 -6.65 -22.84
N PRO A 76 1.50 -6.18 -22.81
CA PRO A 76 0.66 -6.19 -24.00
C PRO A 76 1.38 -5.49 -25.15
N SER A 77 1.46 -6.15 -26.31
CA SER A 77 2.02 -5.51 -27.51
C SER A 77 1.08 -4.37 -27.92
N LEU A 78 1.61 -3.17 -27.97
CA LEU A 78 0.86 -2.01 -28.41
C LEU A 78 0.52 -2.15 -29.93
N PRO A 79 -0.66 -1.66 -30.38
CA PRO A 79 -0.99 -1.59 -31.80
C PRO A 79 0.08 -0.84 -32.58
N LYS A 80 0.34 -1.24 -33.83
CA LYS A 80 1.33 -0.57 -34.70
C LYS A 80 0.95 0.87 -35.04
N GLU A 81 -0.35 1.14 -35.12
CA GLU A 81 -0.91 2.46 -35.43
C GLU A 81 -1.67 2.96 -34.18
N MET A 82 -1.20 4.03 -33.61
CA MET A 82 -1.79 4.66 -32.41
C MET A 82 -1.87 6.18 -32.57
N ALA A 83 -2.80 6.79 -31.87
CA ALA A 83 -2.88 8.24 -31.79
C ALA A 83 -1.60 8.84 -31.16
N ALA A 84 -1.23 10.04 -31.57
CA ALA A 84 -0.13 10.78 -30.96
C ALA A 84 -0.38 10.95 -29.45
N GLY A 85 0.65 10.67 -28.63
CA GLY A 85 0.54 10.69 -27.16
C GLY A 85 -0.06 9.44 -26.52
N ALA A 86 -0.51 8.44 -27.30
CA ALA A 86 -1.08 7.21 -26.73
C ALA A 86 -0.03 6.37 -25.96
N VAL A 87 1.21 6.33 -26.45
CA VAL A 87 2.31 5.60 -25.80
C VAL A 87 2.63 6.25 -24.46
N GLU A 88 2.73 7.56 -24.43
CA GLU A 88 2.97 8.35 -23.22
C GLU A 88 1.83 8.21 -22.22
N ALA A 89 0.58 8.18 -22.69
CA ALA A 89 -0.60 8.02 -21.85
C ALA A 89 -0.72 6.61 -21.24
N LEU A 90 -0.30 5.57 -21.97
CA LEU A 90 -0.33 4.18 -21.48
C LEU A 90 0.84 3.86 -20.55
N GLY A 91 1.97 4.59 -20.67
CA GLY A 91 3.20 4.37 -19.93
C GLY A 91 3.91 3.06 -20.29
N ASP A 92 5.14 2.93 -19.81
CA ASP A 92 6.00 1.75 -20.07
C ASP A 92 5.69 0.55 -19.17
N LYS A 93 4.89 0.76 -18.13
CA LYS A 93 4.62 -0.24 -17.08
C LYS A 93 3.14 -0.25 -16.70
N PRO A 94 2.60 -1.39 -16.26
CA PRO A 94 1.28 -1.43 -15.65
C PRO A 94 1.24 -0.46 -14.45
N MET A 95 0.12 0.22 -14.29
CA MET A 95 -0.09 1.12 -13.15
C MET A 95 -0.09 0.32 -11.85
N CYS A 96 0.65 0.78 -10.85
CA CYS A 96 0.68 0.16 -9.54
C CYS A 96 -0.72 0.14 -8.88
N GLY A 97 -0.99 -0.88 -8.06
CA GLY A 97 -2.13 -0.89 -7.15
C GLY A 97 -1.94 0.03 -5.93
N GLY A 98 -2.92 0.06 -5.05
CA GLY A 98 -2.87 0.88 -3.84
C GLY A 98 -2.67 2.37 -4.15
N CYS A 99 -1.91 3.05 -3.31
CA CYS A 99 -1.62 4.49 -3.47
C CYS A 99 -0.74 4.83 -4.67
N GLY A 100 -0.07 3.86 -5.28
CA GLY A 100 0.68 4.05 -6.53
C GLY A 100 -0.19 4.44 -7.73
N ALA A 101 -1.52 4.37 -7.62
CA ALA A 101 -2.49 4.78 -8.63
C ALA A 101 -3.11 6.16 -8.38
N LYS A 102 -2.67 6.90 -7.37
CA LYS A 102 -3.18 8.25 -7.08
C LYS A 102 -2.82 9.23 -8.21
N VAL A 103 -3.66 10.24 -8.41
CA VAL A 103 -3.34 11.40 -9.27
C VAL A 103 -2.23 12.20 -8.61
N GLY A 104 -1.24 12.63 -9.38
CA GLY A 104 -0.11 13.41 -8.88
C GLY A 104 -0.55 14.72 -8.19
N ARG A 105 0.13 15.10 -7.11
CA ARG A 105 -0.19 16.28 -6.27
C ARG A 105 -0.36 17.57 -7.07
N GLY A 106 0.47 17.80 -8.10
CA GLY A 106 0.42 19.00 -8.92
C GLY A 106 -0.89 19.13 -9.70
N ALA A 107 -1.32 18.08 -10.39
CA ALA A 107 -2.57 18.05 -11.15
C ALA A 107 -3.78 18.23 -10.23
N LEU A 108 -3.79 17.56 -9.08
CA LEU A 108 -4.85 17.67 -8.07
C LEU A 108 -4.94 19.12 -7.52
N ARG A 109 -3.83 19.72 -7.15
CA ARG A 109 -3.77 21.11 -6.65
C ARG A 109 -4.36 22.08 -7.67
N ASN A 110 -3.96 21.96 -8.94
CA ASN A 110 -4.46 22.84 -10.01
C ASN A 110 -6.00 22.70 -10.21
N ALA A 111 -6.51 21.49 -10.16
CA ALA A 111 -7.93 21.22 -10.27
C ALA A 111 -8.72 21.82 -9.08
N LEU A 112 -8.25 21.59 -7.86
CA LEU A 112 -8.89 22.12 -6.64
C LEU A 112 -8.83 23.65 -6.56
N ALA A 113 -7.73 24.28 -7.02
CA ALA A 113 -7.61 25.74 -7.05
C ALA A 113 -8.61 26.43 -7.99
N SER A 114 -9.21 25.70 -8.95
CA SER A 114 -10.25 26.23 -9.83
C SER A 114 -11.65 26.22 -9.21
N LEU A 115 -11.84 25.60 -8.06
CA LEU A 115 -13.14 25.54 -7.39
C LEU A 115 -13.49 26.88 -6.74
N PRO A 116 -14.75 27.33 -6.82
CA PRO A 116 -15.19 28.52 -6.10
C PRO A 116 -15.13 28.28 -4.59
N ALA A 117 -14.79 29.32 -3.84
CA ALA A 117 -14.83 29.27 -2.39
C ALA A 117 -16.26 28.98 -1.88
N THR A 118 -16.38 28.15 -0.85
CA THR A 118 -17.67 27.92 -0.20
C THR A 118 -18.15 29.18 0.54
N THR A 119 -19.44 29.46 0.47
CA THR A 119 -20.10 30.54 1.26
C THR A 119 -20.73 29.99 2.54
N ARG A 120 -20.71 28.70 2.77
CA ARG A 120 -21.28 28.06 3.96
C ARG A 120 -20.38 28.30 5.17
N LYS A 121 -20.97 28.71 6.29
CA LYS A 121 -20.26 28.98 7.55
C LYS A 121 -20.01 27.75 8.39
N ASP A 122 -20.71 26.65 8.11
CA ASP A 122 -20.61 25.36 8.78
C ASP A 122 -19.64 24.40 8.10
N ILE A 123 -19.00 24.83 7.01
CA ILE A 123 -17.99 24.05 6.28
C ILE A 123 -16.69 24.86 6.25
N THR A 124 -15.62 24.24 6.72
CA THR A 124 -14.26 24.74 6.57
C THR A 124 -13.48 23.80 5.69
N PRO A 125 -13.33 24.10 4.39
CA PRO A 125 -12.41 23.38 3.52
C PRO A 125 -11.01 23.59 4.06
N LEU A 126 -10.23 22.50 4.14
CA LEU A 126 -8.83 22.52 4.54
C LEU A 126 -7.99 22.01 3.35
N PRO A 127 -7.78 22.83 2.28
CA PRO A 127 -7.10 22.38 1.08
C PRO A 127 -5.68 21.89 1.39
N GLY A 128 -5.42 20.61 1.12
CA GLY A 128 -4.14 19.98 1.38
C GLY A 128 -4.07 19.24 2.71
N ASP A 129 -5.00 19.46 3.65
CA ASP A 129 -5.19 18.63 4.84
C ASP A 129 -5.87 17.30 4.50
N ASP A 130 -5.83 16.36 5.44
CA ASP A 130 -6.30 14.99 5.26
C ASP A 130 -7.84 14.88 5.27
N ALA A 131 -8.56 15.86 5.85
CA ALA A 131 -10.03 15.87 5.89
C ALA A 131 -10.59 17.31 5.91
N ALA A 132 -11.84 17.49 5.50
CA ALA A 132 -12.59 18.73 5.66
C ALA A 132 -13.28 18.80 7.02
N LEU A 133 -13.45 20.02 7.59
CA LEU A 133 -14.12 20.25 8.85
C LEU A 133 -15.56 20.70 8.63
N LEU A 134 -16.49 20.03 9.29
CA LEU A 134 -17.91 20.38 9.34
C LEU A 134 -18.29 20.78 10.77
N THR A 135 -19.15 21.79 10.92
CA THR A 135 -19.69 22.21 12.21
C THR A 135 -21.20 22.02 12.22
N THR A 136 -21.70 21.16 13.11
CA THR A 136 -23.14 20.85 13.21
C THR A 136 -23.59 21.04 14.66
N GLY A 137 -24.45 22.03 14.91
CA GLY A 137 -24.96 22.33 16.25
C GLY A 137 -23.87 22.63 17.28
N GLY A 138 -22.72 23.17 16.84
CA GLY A 138 -21.56 23.47 17.69
C GLY A 138 -20.57 22.30 17.84
N ALA A 139 -20.91 21.08 17.42
CA ALA A 139 -19.97 19.95 17.35
C ALA A 139 -19.12 20.05 16.08
N GLN A 140 -17.84 19.71 16.22
CA GLN A 140 -16.89 19.64 15.09
C GLN A 140 -16.74 18.18 14.62
N GLN A 141 -16.85 17.99 13.33
CA GLN A 141 -16.75 16.69 12.66
C GLN A 141 -15.83 16.82 11.45
N VAL A 142 -14.92 15.90 11.28
CA VAL A 142 -14.12 15.78 10.04
C VAL A 142 -14.78 14.76 9.12
N ILE A 143 -14.64 14.98 7.81
CA ILE A 143 -15.09 14.06 6.76
C ILE A 143 -14.01 13.88 5.71
N THR A 144 -13.75 12.61 5.35
CA THR A 144 -12.81 12.25 4.30
C THR A 144 -13.34 11.12 3.44
N THR A 145 -12.72 10.89 2.29
CA THR A 145 -12.94 9.71 1.44
C THR A 145 -11.65 9.27 0.80
N ASP A 146 -11.36 7.99 0.90
CA ASP A 146 -10.23 7.39 0.18
C ASP A 146 -10.57 6.00 -0.36
N HIS A 147 -9.91 5.59 -1.42
CA HIS A 147 -10.09 4.28 -2.02
C HIS A 147 -8.77 3.73 -2.56
N LEU A 148 -8.66 2.43 -2.60
CA LEU A 148 -7.52 1.73 -3.16
C LEU A 148 -7.96 0.80 -4.29
N ARG A 149 -7.22 0.82 -5.40
CA ARG A 149 -7.24 -0.24 -6.40
C ARG A 149 -6.56 -1.49 -5.82
N SER A 150 -6.93 -2.65 -6.33
CA SER A 150 -6.40 -3.93 -5.86
C SER A 150 -4.86 -3.93 -5.86
N LEU A 151 -4.29 -4.29 -4.71
CA LEU A 151 -2.85 -4.50 -4.52
C LEU A 151 -2.54 -5.96 -4.16
N THR A 152 -3.57 -6.76 -3.91
CA THR A 152 -3.49 -8.20 -3.62
C THR A 152 -4.78 -8.89 -4.05
N ASN A 153 -4.72 -10.19 -4.35
CA ASN A 153 -5.88 -11.02 -4.67
C ASN A 153 -6.64 -11.55 -3.44
N ASP A 154 -6.12 -11.32 -2.24
CA ASP A 154 -6.81 -11.61 -0.98
C ASP A 154 -7.77 -10.46 -0.66
N HIS A 155 -9.07 -10.68 -0.86
CA HIS A 155 -10.11 -9.65 -0.68
C HIS A 155 -10.20 -9.16 0.77
N ALA A 156 -10.03 -10.06 1.75
CA ALA A 156 -10.08 -9.70 3.16
C ALA A 156 -8.87 -8.86 3.56
N LEU A 157 -7.67 -9.25 3.14
CA LEU A 157 -6.44 -8.48 3.35
C LEU A 157 -6.52 -7.11 2.69
N MET A 158 -6.95 -7.07 1.41
CA MET A 158 -7.15 -5.82 0.65
C MET A 158 -8.10 -4.87 1.38
N THR A 159 -9.22 -5.40 1.88
CA THR A 159 -10.24 -4.61 2.59
C THR A 159 -9.71 -4.05 3.90
N ARG A 160 -9.00 -4.86 4.69
CA ARG A 160 -8.41 -4.40 5.95
C ARG A 160 -7.38 -3.29 5.70
N ILE A 161 -6.54 -3.43 4.69
CA ILE A 161 -5.56 -2.40 4.31
C ILE A 161 -6.28 -1.11 3.88
N ALA A 162 -7.30 -1.21 3.01
CA ALA A 162 -8.06 -0.05 2.56
C ALA A 162 -8.79 0.67 3.72
N ALA A 163 -9.32 -0.08 4.70
CA ALA A 163 -9.95 0.50 5.87
C ALA A 163 -8.95 1.21 6.79
N VAL A 164 -7.79 0.60 7.06
CA VAL A 164 -6.71 1.25 7.84
C VAL A 164 -6.19 2.49 7.14
N HIS A 165 -6.07 2.43 5.80
CA HIS A 165 -5.63 3.56 4.99
C HIS A 165 -6.60 4.75 5.10
N ALA A 166 -7.88 4.54 4.87
CA ALA A 166 -8.89 5.61 4.95
C ALA A 166 -9.07 6.17 6.38
N LEU A 167 -8.92 5.31 7.41
CA LEU A 167 -8.91 5.75 8.81
C LEU A 167 -7.69 6.62 9.14
N GLY A 168 -6.62 6.55 8.37
CA GLY A 168 -5.42 7.37 8.51
C GLY A 168 -5.74 8.85 8.57
N ASP A 169 -6.57 9.35 7.67
CA ASP A 169 -7.01 10.75 7.60
C ASP A 169 -7.70 11.19 8.90
N ILE A 170 -8.59 10.36 9.43
CA ILE A 170 -9.32 10.67 10.67
C ILE A 170 -8.34 10.73 11.86
N TRP A 171 -7.42 9.79 11.93
CA TRP A 171 -6.41 9.74 12.98
C TRP A 171 -5.38 10.88 12.85
N ALA A 172 -5.00 11.27 11.63
CA ALA A 172 -4.12 12.40 11.37
C ALA A 172 -4.70 13.72 11.89
N MET A 173 -6.03 13.89 11.78
CA MET A 173 -6.74 15.05 12.30
C MET A 173 -6.94 14.99 13.84
N GLY A 174 -6.46 13.95 14.53
CA GLY A 174 -6.69 13.76 15.98
C GLY A 174 -8.17 13.51 16.33
N ALA A 175 -8.98 13.13 15.37
CA ALA A 175 -10.41 12.86 15.52
C ALA A 175 -10.67 11.40 15.88
N LYS A 176 -11.82 11.14 16.52
CA LYS A 176 -12.29 9.78 16.80
C LYS A 176 -13.19 9.30 15.67
N PRO A 177 -12.89 8.17 15.01
CA PRO A 177 -13.76 7.61 13.98
C PRO A 177 -15.18 7.42 14.48
N GLN A 178 -16.18 7.76 13.65
CA GLN A 178 -17.59 7.73 14.03
C GLN A 178 -18.42 6.83 13.12
N ALA A 179 -18.44 7.09 11.82
CA ALA A 179 -19.23 6.36 10.85
C ALA A 179 -18.46 6.16 9.55
N ALA A 180 -18.77 5.08 8.85
CA ALA A 180 -18.20 4.73 7.56
C ALA A 180 -19.28 4.35 6.57
N THR A 181 -19.16 4.81 5.32
CA THR A 181 -19.80 4.18 4.17
C THR A 181 -18.75 3.46 3.33
N VAL A 182 -19.10 2.28 2.80
CA VAL A 182 -18.19 1.43 2.03
C VAL A 182 -18.52 1.51 0.55
N ASN A 183 -17.54 1.84 -0.29
CA ASN A 183 -17.67 1.82 -1.74
C ASN A 183 -16.91 0.62 -2.31
N VAL A 184 -17.59 -0.23 -3.06
CA VAL A 184 -17.00 -1.44 -3.64
C VAL A 184 -17.27 -1.49 -5.14
N ILE A 185 -16.21 -1.60 -5.93
CA ILE A 185 -16.30 -1.91 -7.35
C ILE A 185 -15.77 -3.34 -7.53
N LEU A 186 -16.62 -4.27 -7.97
CA LEU A 186 -16.25 -5.65 -8.21
C LEU A 186 -15.97 -5.91 -9.69
N PRO A 187 -14.96 -6.71 -10.03
CA PRO A 187 -14.82 -7.22 -11.38
C PRO A 187 -15.99 -8.16 -11.73
N ARG A 188 -16.24 -8.37 -13.00
CA ARG A 188 -17.29 -9.26 -13.48
C ARG A 188 -17.07 -10.69 -13.00
N MET A 189 -18.07 -11.26 -12.35
CA MET A 189 -18.04 -12.61 -11.81
C MET A 189 -19.46 -13.20 -11.69
N SER A 190 -19.60 -14.51 -11.42
CA SER A 190 -20.91 -15.13 -11.21
C SER A 190 -21.61 -14.57 -9.97
N ALA A 191 -22.94 -14.62 -9.93
CA ALA A 191 -23.72 -14.14 -8.79
C ALA A 191 -23.32 -14.80 -7.46
N ALA A 192 -23.05 -16.10 -7.45
CA ALA A 192 -22.59 -16.82 -6.27
C ALA A 192 -21.21 -16.31 -5.78
N LEU A 193 -20.33 -15.99 -6.70
CA LEU A 193 -19.00 -15.44 -6.36
C LEU A 193 -19.11 -14.01 -5.87
N GLN A 194 -19.99 -13.18 -6.46
CA GLN A 194 -20.29 -11.83 -5.98
C GLN A 194 -20.76 -11.83 -4.53
N GLU A 195 -21.74 -12.69 -4.21
CA GLU A 195 -22.26 -12.79 -2.85
C GLU A 195 -21.18 -13.20 -1.84
N ARG A 196 -20.38 -14.21 -2.19
CA ARG A 196 -19.27 -14.67 -1.36
C ARG A 196 -18.23 -13.57 -1.15
N THR A 197 -17.78 -12.91 -2.22
CA THR A 197 -16.78 -11.84 -2.18
C THR A 197 -17.27 -10.64 -1.38
N MET A 198 -18.53 -10.21 -1.59
CA MET A 198 -19.12 -9.12 -0.80
C MET A 198 -19.21 -9.46 0.68
N ARG A 199 -19.56 -10.69 1.04
CA ARG A 199 -19.60 -11.12 2.45
C ARG A 199 -18.22 -11.07 3.09
N GLU A 200 -17.19 -11.51 2.37
CA GLU A 200 -15.80 -11.46 2.81
C GLU A 200 -15.31 -10.01 3.00
N ILE A 201 -15.55 -9.14 2.02
CA ILE A 201 -15.24 -7.71 2.09
C ILE A 201 -15.94 -7.05 3.27
N MET A 202 -17.26 -7.21 3.39
CA MET A 202 -18.02 -6.55 4.46
C MET A 202 -17.65 -7.07 5.84
N GLY A 203 -17.32 -8.36 5.98
CA GLY A 203 -16.81 -8.93 7.24
C GLY A 203 -15.47 -8.30 7.64
N ALA A 204 -14.52 -8.23 6.71
CA ALA A 204 -13.21 -7.63 6.95
C ALA A 204 -13.30 -6.11 7.21
N ALA A 205 -14.16 -5.40 6.49
CA ALA A 205 -14.42 -3.98 6.70
C ALA A 205 -14.98 -3.73 8.11
N ASN A 206 -15.99 -4.51 8.50
CA ASN A 206 -16.60 -4.37 9.82
C ASN A 206 -15.62 -4.64 10.97
N GLU A 207 -14.74 -5.62 10.83
CA GLU A 207 -13.70 -5.93 11.81
C GLU A 207 -12.81 -4.70 12.10
N VAL A 208 -12.31 -4.04 11.05
CA VAL A 208 -11.40 -2.88 11.21
C VAL A 208 -12.16 -1.64 11.66
N ILE A 209 -13.30 -1.33 11.05
CA ILE A 209 -14.08 -0.13 11.36
C ILE A 209 -14.63 -0.18 12.78
N SER A 210 -15.19 -1.31 13.22
CA SER A 210 -15.68 -1.47 14.59
C SER A 210 -14.54 -1.50 15.60
N GLY A 211 -13.40 -2.11 15.26
CA GLY A 211 -12.18 -2.07 16.07
C GLY A 211 -11.62 -0.66 16.27
N ALA A 212 -11.89 0.26 15.33
CA ALA A 212 -11.56 1.68 15.44
C ALA A 212 -12.64 2.51 16.18
N GLY A 213 -13.72 1.88 16.65
CA GLY A 213 -14.81 2.56 17.38
C GLY A 213 -15.87 3.19 16.48
N ALA A 214 -15.86 2.93 15.19
CA ALA A 214 -16.83 3.43 14.22
C ALA A 214 -17.85 2.35 13.80
N ALA A 215 -18.92 2.76 13.14
CA ALA A 215 -19.93 1.85 12.58
C ALA A 215 -20.04 2.02 11.06
N ILE A 216 -20.21 0.91 10.35
CA ILE A 216 -20.61 0.95 8.93
C ILE A 216 -22.11 1.27 8.88
N VAL A 217 -22.45 2.37 8.22
CA VAL A 217 -23.84 2.89 8.15
C VAL A 217 -24.46 2.78 6.76
N GLY A 218 -23.70 2.32 5.76
CA GLY A 218 -24.17 2.14 4.40
C GLY A 218 -23.03 2.02 3.42
N GLY A 219 -23.32 2.29 2.15
CA GLY A 219 -22.32 2.24 1.10
C GLY A 219 -22.92 2.14 -0.28
N HIS A 220 -22.06 1.93 -1.27
CA HIS A 220 -22.43 1.70 -2.66
C HIS A 220 -21.60 0.55 -3.26
N SER A 221 -22.20 -0.22 -4.16
CA SER A 221 -21.50 -1.25 -4.90
C SER A 221 -21.85 -1.22 -6.38
N SER A 222 -20.85 -1.43 -7.22
CA SER A 222 -21.00 -1.49 -8.67
C SER A 222 -20.08 -2.54 -9.28
N MET A 223 -20.25 -2.78 -10.58
CA MET A 223 -19.36 -3.66 -11.35
C MET A 223 -18.40 -2.81 -12.18
N GLY A 224 -17.15 -3.24 -12.29
CA GLY A 224 -16.10 -2.58 -13.08
C GLY A 224 -15.08 -3.60 -13.59
N ASP A 225 -13.92 -3.11 -14.00
CA ASP A 225 -12.88 -3.96 -14.60
C ASP A 225 -11.98 -4.62 -13.54
N GLU A 226 -11.83 -3.97 -12.38
CA GLU A 226 -11.00 -4.45 -11.28
C GLU A 226 -11.64 -4.19 -9.92
N LEU A 227 -11.14 -4.89 -8.89
CA LEU A 227 -11.54 -4.63 -7.51
C LEU A 227 -11.02 -3.28 -7.05
N THR A 228 -11.94 -2.43 -6.60
CA THR A 228 -11.63 -1.18 -5.89
C THR A 228 -12.47 -1.13 -4.61
N ILE A 229 -11.82 -0.82 -3.50
CA ILE A 229 -12.47 -0.71 -2.19
C ILE A 229 -12.14 0.66 -1.60
N GLY A 230 -13.18 1.40 -1.21
CA GLY A 230 -13.05 2.71 -0.60
C GLY A 230 -13.99 2.91 0.57
N PHE A 231 -13.67 3.91 1.36
CA PHE A 231 -14.43 4.32 2.52
C PHE A 231 -14.62 5.82 2.52
N THR A 232 -15.82 6.27 2.82
CA THR A 232 -16.06 7.65 3.25
C THR A 232 -16.29 7.61 4.74
N LEU A 233 -15.51 8.38 5.48
CA LEU A 233 -15.46 8.33 6.94
C LEU A 233 -15.81 9.68 7.55
N THR A 234 -16.46 9.64 8.71
CA THR A 234 -16.59 10.80 9.58
C THR A 234 -15.88 10.53 10.90
N GLY A 235 -15.34 11.59 11.51
CA GLY A 235 -14.71 11.56 12.82
C GLY A 235 -15.15 12.72 13.69
N LEU A 236 -15.36 12.49 14.96
CA LEU A 236 -15.72 13.52 15.94
C LEU A 236 -14.46 14.13 16.54
N CYS A 237 -14.42 15.46 16.59
CA CYS A 237 -13.35 16.24 17.21
C CYS A 237 -13.79 16.69 18.60
N GLU A 238 -13.13 16.15 19.65
CA GLU A 238 -13.32 16.64 21.03
C GLU A 238 -12.62 17.98 21.29
N LYS A 239 -11.62 18.31 20.45
CA LYS A 239 -10.83 19.53 20.41
C LYS A 239 -10.72 20.00 18.98
N ALA A 240 -10.12 21.18 18.77
CA ALA A 240 -9.77 21.61 17.42
C ALA A 240 -8.93 20.50 16.71
N PRO A 241 -9.24 20.18 15.47
CA PRO A 241 -8.49 19.16 14.72
C PRO A 241 -7.04 19.58 14.55
N ILE A 242 -6.14 18.59 14.55
CA ILE A 242 -4.75 18.81 14.18
C ILE A 242 -4.70 18.90 12.65
N THR A 243 -4.05 19.93 12.12
CA THR A 243 -3.95 20.18 10.68
C THR A 243 -2.51 20.18 10.22
N LEU A 244 -2.25 20.42 8.93
CA LEU A 244 -0.91 20.66 8.39
C LEU A 244 -0.32 21.97 8.92
N GLY A 245 -1.16 22.94 9.25
CA GLY A 245 -0.74 24.24 9.79
C GLY A 245 -0.52 24.22 11.30
N GLY A 246 0.39 25.09 11.78
CA GLY A 246 0.65 25.26 13.21
C GLY A 246 1.98 24.69 13.69
N ALA A 247 2.73 24.01 12.83
CA ALA A 247 4.10 23.57 13.13
C ALA A 247 5.03 24.77 13.32
N LYS A 248 6.06 24.60 14.15
CA LYS A 248 6.96 25.67 14.56
C LYS A 248 8.41 25.30 14.26
N ALA A 249 9.23 26.31 13.94
CA ALA A 249 10.68 26.12 13.91
C ALA A 249 11.15 25.62 15.28
N GLY A 250 12.01 24.62 15.29
CA GLY A 250 12.45 23.90 16.49
C GLY A 250 11.66 22.63 16.79
N ASP A 251 10.49 22.40 16.19
CA ASP A 251 9.77 21.15 16.36
C ASP A 251 10.56 19.95 15.82
N ALA A 252 10.46 18.83 16.52
CA ALA A 252 10.96 17.54 16.05
C ALA A 252 9.90 16.85 15.16
N LEU A 253 10.36 16.13 14.16
CA LEU A 253 9.54 15.33 13.28
C LEU A 253 9.56 13.87 13.72
N ILE A 254 8.38 13.32 14.05
CA ILE A 254 8.19 11.90 14.42
C ILE A 254 7.42 11.20 13.30
N LEU A 255 7.91 10.02 12.92
CA LEU A 255 7.24 9.10 12.00
C LEU A 255 6.88 7.81 12.75
N THR A 256 5.64 7.32 12.62
CA THR A 256 5.15 6.18 13.42
C THR A 256 5.31 4.82 12.77
N LYS A 257 5.50 4.75 11.44
CA LYS A 257 5.73 3.50 10.69
C LYS A 257 6.90 3.64 9.71
N PRO A 258 7.58 2.53 9.37
CA PRO A 258 8.57 2.54 8.31
C PRO A 258 7.94 2.81 6.94
N VAL A 259 8.76 3.31 5.99
CA VAL A 259 8.35 3.60 4.61
C VAL A 259 8.96 2.61 3.61
N GLY A 260 8.36 2.50 2.42
CA GLY A 260 8.82 1.64 1.33
C GLY A 260 7.72 0.75 0.74
N SER A 261 6.44 0.98 1.09
CA SER A 261 5.35 0.15 0.59
C SER A 261 5.17 0.27 -0.93
N GLY A 262 5.39 1.45 -1.51
CA GLY A 262 5.25 1.65 -2.96
C GLY A 262 6.29 0.88 -3.76
N VAL A 263 7.57 0.95 -3.38
CA VAL A 263 8.63 0.18 -4.03
C VAL A 263 8.46 -1.33 -3.86
N LEU A 264 8.00 -1.79 -2.68
CA LEU A 264 7.73 -3.20 -2.41
C LEU A 264 6.57 -3.74 -3.26
N MET A 265 5.46 -3.00 -3.35
CA MET A 265 4.32 -3.42 -4.18
C MET A 265 4.64 -3.34 -5.69
N ALA A 266 5.42 -2.36 -6.13
CA ALA A 266 5.90 -2.30 -7.51
C ALA A 266 6.82 -3.49 -7.85
N ALA A 267 7.69 -3.88 -6.91
CA ALA A 267 8.55 -5.05 -7.06
C ALA A 267 7.75 -6.36 -7.05
N GLU A 268 6.73 -6.47 -6.20
CA GLU A 268 5.84 -7.63 -6.13
C GLU A 268 5.10 -7.84 -7.46
N MET A 269 4.50 -6.79 -8.01
CA MET A 269 3.85 -6.82 -9.33
C MET A 269 4.80 -7.25 -10.46
N ALA A 270 6.09 -6.89 -10.34
CA ALA A 270 7.12 -7.28 -11.29
C ALA A 270 7.73 -8.68 -11.02
N GLY A 271 7.30 -9.37 -9.94
CA GLY A 271 7.87 -10.65 -9.53
C GLY A 271 9.31 -10.54 -9.01
N LEU A 272 9.72 -9.38 -8.47
CA LEU A 272 11.08 -9.09 -8.01
C LEU A 272 11.19 -9.06 -6.48
N ALA A 273 10.08 -8.90 -5.76
CA ALA A 273 10.09 -8.84 -4.30
C ALA A 273 10.15 -10.24 -3.67
N PRO A 274 11.01 -10.47 -2.66
CA PRO A 274 10.91 -11.66 -1.83
C PRO A 274 9.57 -11.71 -1.10
N GLY A 275 8.89 -12.86 -1.11
CA GLY A 275 7.58 -13.02 -0.46
C GLY A 275 7.58 -12.69 1.03
N THR A 276 8.71 -12.94 1.73
CA THR A 276 8.90 -12.55 3.14
C THR A 276 8.79 -11.04 3.36
N ASP A 277 9.34 -10.25 2.44
CA ASP A 277 9.35 -8.79 2.51
C ASP A 277 7.94 -8.24 2.20
N VAL A 278 7.24 -8.85 1.23
CA VAL A 278 5.83 -8.52 0.91
C VAL A 278 4.93 -8.79 2.11
N VAL A 279 5.06 -9.95 2.76
CA VAL A 279 4.26 -10.27 3.96
C VAL A 279 4.58 -9.33 5.13
N ALA A 280 5.86 -8.96 5.31
CA ALA A 280 6.25 -7.97 6.31
C ALA A 280 5.64 -6.58 6.02
N ALA A 281 5.60 -6.17 4.75
CA ALA A 281 4.96 -4.91 4.34
C ALA A 281 3.45 -4.93 4.62
N TYR A 282 2.74 -6.01 4.29
CA TYR A 282 1.32 -6.14 4.63
C TYR A 282 1.05 -6.02 6.13
N LYS A 283 1.89 -6.61 6.98
CA LYS A 283 1.77 -6.46 8.44
C LYS A 283 1.88 -5.01 8.89
N GLN A 284 2.78 -4.23 8.28
CA GLN A 284 2.91 -2.80 8.57
C GLN A 284 1.68 -2.01 8.08
N MET A 285 1.16 -2.32 6.89
CA MET A 285 -0.05 -1.68 6.36
C MET A 285 -1.28 -1.96 7.23
N LEU A 286 -1.40 -3.15 7.80
CA LEU A 286 -2.51 -3.56 8.66
C LEU A 286 -2.49 -2.92 10.05
N GLN A 287 -1.41 -2.29 10.49
CA GLN A 287 -1.30 -1.72 11.83
C GLN A 287 -2.14 -0.43 11.94
N PRO A 288 -3.22 -0.38 12.74
CA PRO A 288 -4.01 0.83 12.96
C PRO A 288 -3.18 1.94 13.64
N GLN A 289 -3.53 3.21 13.40
CA GLN A 289 -2.81 4.35 13.97
C GLN A 289 -3.60 5.08 15.07
N GLY A 290 -4.75 4.56 15.51
CA GLY A 290 -5.59 5.21 16.51
C GLY A 290 -4.85 5.55 17.82
N LEU A 291 -4.18 4.57 18.42
CA LEU A 291 -3.40 4.78 19.63
C LEU A 291 -2.18 5.70 19.40
N ALA A 292 -1.55 5.65 18.22
CA ALA A 292 -0.48 6.59 17.86
C ALA A 292 -1.02 8.03 17.78
N SER A 293 -2.20 8.24 17.19
CA SER A 293 -2.89 9.54 17.15
C SER A 293 -3.17 10.08 18.55
N GLU A 294 -3.66 9.24 19.47
CA GLU A 294 -3.89 9.63 20.86
C GLU A 294 -2.60 10.08 21.57
N ILE A 295 -1.50 9.31 21.39
CA ILE A 295 -0.19 9.64 21.95
C ILE A 295 0.33 10.97 21.39
N LEU A 296 0.12 11.22 20.09
CA LEU A 296 0.54 12.43 19.37
C LEU A 296 -0.50 13.56 19.42
N GLY A 297 -1.58 13.43 20.17
CA GLY A 297 -2.73 14.35 20.22
C GLY A 297 -2.43 15.79 20.70
N LYS A 298 -1.15 16.13 20.96
CA LYS A 298 -0.64 17.48 21.22
C LYS A 298 0.38 17.93 20.17
N ALA A 299 0.47 17.24 19.04
CA ALA A 299 1.29 17.68 17.93
C ALA A 299 0.86 19.07 17.42
N HIS A 300 1.80 19.87 17.01
CA HIS A 300 1.53 21.18 16.41
C HIS A 300 0.98 21.05 14.99
N ALA A 301 1.43 20.03 14.24
CA ALA A 301 0.89 19.62 12.94
C ALA A 301 1.04 18.11 12.78
N MET A 302 0.16 17.49 12.03
CA MET A 302 0.19 16.06 11.78
C MET A 302 -0.51 15.73 10.46
N THR A 303 -0.04 14.70 9.78
CA THR A 303 -0.66 14.09 8.58
C THR A 303 -0.37 12.59 8.58
N ASP A 304 -1.18 11.81 7.90
CA ASP A 304 -0.81 10.44 7.57
C ASP A 304 0.06 10.39 6.30
N LEU A 305 0.89 9.37 6.15
CA LEU A 305 1.70 9.19 4.96
C LEU A 305 0.99 8.30 3.95
N THR A 306 0.66 8.89 2.81
CA THR A 306 -0.02 8.21 1.71
C THR A 306 0.70 8.39 0.37
N GLY A 307 -0.05 8.61 -0.71
CA GLY A 307 0.44 8.60 -2.08
C GLY A 307 1.56 9.59 -2.41
N PHE A 308 1.71 10.67 -1.65
CA PHE A 308 2.71 11.69 -1.97
C PHE A 308 4.09 11.46 -1.34
N GLY A 309 4.25 10.41 -0.52
CA GLY A 309 5.48 10.10 0.18
C GLY A 309 5.85 11.14 1.27
N ILE A 310 6.93 10.88 2.01
CA ILE A 310 7.38 11.79 3.08
C ILE A 310 7.61 13.20 2.52
N ALA A 311 8.31 13.33 1.40
CA ALA A 311 8.67 14.61 0.82
C ALA A 311 7.45 15.48 0.49
N GLY A 312 6.43 14.89 -0.12
CA GLY A 312 5.20 15.61 -0.48
C GLY A 312 4.36 16.02 0.73
N HIS A 313 4.18 15.12 1.71
CA HIS A 313 3.42 15.43 2.93
C HIS A 313 4.14 16.45 3.82
N LEU A 314 5.47 16.32 3.99
CA LEU A 314 6.25 17.29 4.76
C LEU A 314 6.29 18.66 4.10
N SER A 315 6.38 18.73 2.76
CA SER A 315 6.24 20.00 2.03
C SER A 315 4.89 20.65 2.30
N GLY A 316 3.81 19.86 2.45
CA GLY A 316 2.49 20.38 2.87
C GLY A 316 2.52 21.02 4.25
N ILE A 317 3.15 20.38 5.23
CA ILE A 317 3.34 20.95 6.59
C ILE A 317 4.18 22.23 6.51
N CYS A 318 5.28 22.22 5.76
CA CYS A 318 6.16 23.39 5.59
C CYS A 318 5.40 24.58 4.96
N GLU A 319 4.62 24.33 3.90
CA GLU A 319 3.84 25.35 3.20
C GLU A 319 2.74 25.94 4.11
N ALA A 320 2.00 25.07 4.82
CA ALA A 320 0.89 25.50 5.68
C ALA A 320 1.37 26.22 6.96
N SER A 321 2.60 25.94 7.41
CA SER A 321 3.15 26.49 8.65
C SER A 321 4.19 27.61 8.43
N GLY A 322 4.65 27.84 7.19
CA GLY A 322 5.66 28.85 6.86
C GLY A 322 7.06 28.54 7.42
N VAL A 323 7.46 27.27 7.41
CA VAL A 323 8.73 26.76 7.95
C VAL A 323 9.47 25.91 6.92
N ALA A 324 10.76 25.64 7.16
CA ALA A 324 11.52 24.64 6.42
C ALA A 324 11.77 23.38 7.26
N ALA A 325 12.17 22.28 6.63
CA ALA A 325 12.43 21.01 7.30
C ALA A 325 13.80 20.44 6.94
N GLU A 326 14.42 19.77 7.90
CA GLU A 326 15.59 18.90 7.71
C GLU A 326 15.22 17.47 8.07
N ILE A 327 15.42 16.52 7.14
CA ILE A 327 15.25 15.08 7.38
C ILE A 327 16.62 14.42 7.41
N SER A 328 16.88 13.67 8.47
CA SER A 328 18.00 12.74 8.53
C SER A 328 17.61 11.45 7.83
N LEU A 329 18.14 11.22 6.63
CA LEU A 329 17.82 10.02 5.83
C LEU A 329 18.12 8.73 6.59
N ASP A 330 19.18 8.74 7.40
CA ASP A 330 19.60 7.53 8.15
C ASP A 330 18.68 7.25 9.35
N ALA A 331 17.94 8.25 9.82
CA ALA A 331 16.96 8.10 10.89
C ALA A 331 15.57 7.64 10.39
N VAL A 332 15.29 7.75 9.09
CA VAL A 332 14.00 7.30 8.54
C VAL A 332 13.96 5.77 8.54
N PRO A 333 13.00 5.15 9.28
CA PRO A 333 12.85 3.71 9.28
C PRO A 333 12.33 3.23 7.92
N LEU A 334 12.93 2.17 7.38
CA LEU A 334 12.55 1.58 6.11
C LEU A 334 11.94 0.20 6.32
N MET A 335 10.95 -0.15 5.49
CA MET A 335 10.42 -1.50 5.42
C MET A 335 11.49 -2.47 4.96
N GLN A 336 11.44 -3.70 5.46
CA GLN A 336 12.37 -4.76 5.08
C GLN A 336 12.39 -4.92 3.54
N GLY A 337 13.58 -4.95 2.95
CA GLY A 337 13.79 -5.10 1.51
C GLY A 337 13.64 -3.81 0.68
N ALA A 338 13.02 -2.75 1.20
CA ALA A 338 12.72 -1.54 0.42
C ALA A 338 13.98 -0.87 -0.14
N LEU A 339 15.04 -0.71 0.67
CA LEU A 339 16.30 -0.11 0.21
C LEU A 339 16.97 -0.94 -0.87
N ALA A 340 17.07 -2.25 -0.68
CA ALA A 340 17.69 -3.14 -1.65
C ALA A 340 16.97 -3.14 -3.02
N LEU A 341 15.63 -3.01 -3.01
CA LEU A 341 14.84 -2.88 -4.24
C LEU A 341 15.04 -1.49 -4.88
N ALA A 342 15.09 -0.43 -4.07
CA ALA A 342 15.39 0.91 -4.55
C ALA A 342 16.80 1.02 -5.18
N GLU A 343 17.80 0.33 -4.62
CA GLU A 343 19.16 0.22 -5.18
C GLU A 343 19.18 -0.50 -6.54
N LYS A 344 18.27 -1.46 -6.74
CA LYS A 344 18.06 -2.12 -8.04
C LYS A 344 17.26 -1.29 -9.03
N GLY A 345 16.92 -0.04 -8.70
CA GLY A 345 16.17 0.87 -9.56
C GLY A 345 14.66 0.66 -9.59
N VAL A 346 14.10 -0.18 -8.69
CA VAL A 346 12.64 -0.33 -8.60
C VAL A 346 12.03 0.96 -8.08
N ARG A 347 10.97 1.42 -8.74
CA ARG A 347 10.19 2.61 -8.36
C ARG A 347 8.72 2.35 -8.67
N SER A 348 7.82 2.93 -7.88
CA SER A 348 6.38 2.93 -8.17
C SER A 348 6.07 3.78 -9.40
N SER A 349 4.90 3.57 -10.01
CA SER A 349 4.43 4.38 -11.13
C SER A 349 4.20 5.86 -10.77
N LEU A 350 3.90 6.17 -9.52
CA LEU A 350 3.66 7.53 -9.03
C LEU A 350 4.96 8.29 -8.66
N TYR A 351 6.10 7.61 -8.59
CA TYR A 351 7.37 8.21 -8.18
C TYR A 351 7.77 9.46 -8.98
N PRO A 352 7.69 9.48 -10.34
CA PRO A 352 8.05 10.68 -11.11
C PRO A 352 7.18 11.90 -10.77
N ASP A 353 5.89 11.69 -10.59
CA ASP A 353 4.93 12.75 -10.23
C ASP A 353 5.20 13.26 -8.80
N ASN A 354 5.56 12.37 -7.87
CA ASN A 354 5.94 12.76 -6.53
C ASN A 354 7.21 13.60 -6.49
N VAL A 355 8.22 13.24 -7.30
CA VAL A 355 9.45 14.05 -7.41
C VAL A 355 9.14 15.44 -7.95
N SER A 356 8.31 15.55 -8.98
CA SER A 356 7.94 16.84 -9.58
C SER A 356 7.00 17.67 -8.71
N GLY A 357 6.16 17.02 -7.91
CA GLY A 357 5.10 17.65 -7.11
C GLY A 357 5.48 17.96 -5.64
N ALA A 358 6.65 17.53 -5.16
CA ALA A 358 7.03 17.65 -3.75
C ALA A 358 7.50 19.08 -3.33
N GLY A 359 7.47 20.07 -4.24
CA GLY A 359 7.97 21.39 -3.93
C GLY A 359 9.50 21.48 -3.93
N VAL A 360 10.08 22.32 -3.07
CA VAL A 360 11.54 22.51 -2.99
C VAL A 360 12.14 21.44 -2.09
N VAL A 361 12.75 20.42 -2.70
CA VAL A 361 13.48 19.36 -1.99
C VAL A 361 14.94 19.36 -2.44
N ALA A 362 15.87 19.45 -1.50
CA ALA A 362 17.31 19.53 -1.75
C ALA A 362 18.10 18.55 -0.86
N GLY A 363 19.39 18.44 -1.08
CA GLY A 363 20.32 17.69 -0.23
C GLY A 363 20.79 16.36 -0.84
N ARG A 364 20.97 15.33 -0.01
CA ARG A 364 21.50 14.02 -0.39
C ARG A 364 20.63 13.37 -1.47
N LYS A 365 21.28 12.66 -2.39
CA LYS A 365 20.66 11.89 -3.48
C LYS A 365 20.96 10.40 -3.31
N GLY A 366 20.27 9.56 -4.06
CA GLY A 366 20.48 8.14 -4.10
C GLY A 366 19.26 7.33 -3.64
N PRO A 367 19.35 6.00 -3.63
CA PRO A 367 18.21 5.12 -3.42
C PRO A 367 17.43 5.39 -2.12
N ARG A 368 18.14 5.77 -1.05
CA ARG A 368 17.50 6.10 0.24
C ARG A 368 16.74 7.43 0.17
N ALA A 369 17.28 8.42 -0.53
CA ALA A 369 16.60 9.70 -0.79
C ALA A 369 15.38 9.52 -1.70
N ASP A 370 15.46 8.62 -2.68
CA ASP A 370 14.36 8.31 -3.58
C ASP A 370 13.15 7.71 -2.81
N LEU A 371 13.39 6.97 -1.73
CA LEU A 371 12.32 6.44 -0.87
C LEU A 371 11.54 7.54 -0.13
N MET A 372 12.03 8.77 -0.07
CA MET A 372 11.27 9.90 0.49
C MET A 372 10.11 10.31 -0.42
N PHE A 373 10.18 9.97 -1.71
CA PHE A 373 9.13 10.21 -2.70
C PHE A 373 8.27 8.97 -2.98
N ASP A 374 8.56 7.84 -2.30
CA ASP A 374 7.83 6.59 -2.49
C ASP A 374 6.41 6.71 -1.90
N PRO A 375 5.34 6.41 -2.68
CA PRO A 375 3.98 6.44 -2.16
C PRO A 375 3.79 5.39 -1.07
N GLN A 376 3.05 5.74 -0.02
CA GLN A 376 2.76 4.82 1.07
C GLN A 376 1.31 4.39 1.06
N THR A 377 1.05 3.09 1.18
CA THR A 377 -0.29 2.55 1.39
C THR A 377 -0.46 2.24 2.88
N ALA A 378 -1.47 2.81 3.51
CA ALA A 378 -1.73 2.71 4.94
C ALA A 378 -0.46 3.01 5.77
N GLY A 379 0.20 4.12 5.45
CA GLY A 379 1.44 4.56 6.09
C GLY A 379 1.26 4.97 7.54
N GLY A 380 2.33 5.51 8.11
CA GLY A 380 2.31 6.02 9.48
C GLY A 380 1.90 7.49 9.57
N LEU A 381 1.71 7.97 10.78
CA LEU A 381 1.54 9.39 11.05
C LEU A 381 2.91 10.10 11.02
N LEU A 382 2.95 11.26 10.38
CA LEU A 382 4.06 12.21 10.43
C LEU A 382 3.63 13.41 11.25
N ALA A 383 4.27 13.61 12.40
CA ALA A 383 3.90 14.65 13.36
C ALA A 383 5.05 15.60 13.66
N ALA A 384 4.76 16.91 13.70
CA ALA A 384 5.61 17.94 14.23
C ALA A 384 5.27 18.18 15.71
N VAL A 385 6.23 17.94 16.60
CA VAL A 385 6.02 18.00 18.06
C VAL A 385 7.09 18.87 18.73
N PRO A 386 6.81 19.45 19.91
CA PRO A 386 7.84 20.13 20.69
C PRO A 386 9.07 19.26 20.90
N ALA A 387 10.27 19.79 20.62
CA ALA A 387 11.51 19.01 20.63
C ALA A 387 11.81 18.38 22.01
N ASP A 388 11.46 19.08 23.09
CA ASP A 388 11.62 18.58 24.48
C ASP A 388 10.72 17.40 24.84
N LYS A 389 9.66 17.14 24.04
CA LYS A 389 8.74 16.02 24.21
C LYS A 389 9.00 14.85 23.27
N ALA A 390 9.80 15.06 22.22
CA ALA A 390 9.95 14.10 21.14
C ALA A 390 10.42 12.72 21.63
N ASP A 391 11.47 12.67 22.44
CA ASP A 391 12.04 11.39 22.89
C ASP A 391 11.08 10.64 23.85
N GLU A 392 10.32 11.35 24.68
CA GLU A 392 9.26 10.78 25.51
C GLU A 392 8.13 10.18 24.63
N LEU A 393 7.70 10.91 23.60
CA LEU A 393 6.64 10.48 22.69
C LEU A 393 7.08 9.25 21.88
N VAL A 394 8.30 9.24 21.34
CA VAL A 394 8.87 8.07 20.64
C VAL A 394 8.90 6.85 21.57
N LYS A 395 9.34 7.03 22.83
CA LYS A 395 9.33 5.93 23.81
C LYS A 395 7.91 5.40 24.09
N LYS A 396 6.91 6.28 24.22
CA LYS A 396 5.50 5.87 24.39
C LYS A 396 4.99 5.11 23.17
N LEU A 397 5.34 5.56 21.97
CA LEU A 397 4.99 4.87 20.71
C LEU A 397 5.62 3.48 20.64
N TRP A 398 6.87 3.32 21.05
CA TRP A 398 7.51 1.99 21.11
C TRP A 398 6.83 1.05 22.09
N LEU A 399 6.50 1.55 23.27
CA LEU A 399 5.78 0.76 24.27
C LEU A 399 4.38 0.36 23.79
N ALA A 400 3.79 1.15 22.90
CA ALA A 400 2.52 0.86 22.24
C ALA A 400 2.67 -0.02 20.98
N GLY A 401 3.89 -0.47 20.64
CA GLY A 401 4.16 -1.39 19.54
C GLY A 401 4.38 -0.71 18.18
N TYR A 402 4.58 0.61 18.14
CA TYR A 402 4.89 1.33 16.90
C TYR A 402 6.41 1.44 16.69
N PRO A 403 6.94 1.11 15.51
CA PRO A 403 8.36 1.29 15.19
C PRO A 403 8.68 2.77 14.86
N ALA A 404 8.31 3.66 15.78
CA ALA A 404 8.40 5.10 15.57
C ALA A 404 9.84 5.62 15.64
N ALA A 405 10.12 6.69 14.91
CA ALA A 405 11.44 7.33 14.93
C ALA A 405 11.32 8.86 14.85
N LYS A 406 12.26 9.56 15.49
CA LYS A 406 12.51 10.97 15.26
C LYS A 406 13.36 11.08 13.99
N ILE A 407 12.77 11.58 12.89
CA ILE A 407 13.37 11.56 11.57
C ILE A 407 13.98 12.90 11.14
N GLY A 408 13.77 13.96 11.91
CA GLY A 408 14.23 15.28 11.53
C GLY A 408 13.71 16.38 12.45
N ARG A 409 13.78 17.61 11.95
CA ARG A 409 13.31 18.80 12.66
C ARG A 409 12.81 19.87 11.70
N LEU A 410 12.02 20.79 12.20
CA LEU A 410 11.62 22.01 11.51
C LEU A 410 12.57 23.16 11.88
N ILE A 411 12.85 24.00 10.91
CA ILE A 411 13.74 25.14 11.05
C ILE A 411 13.10 26.41 10.49
N GLU A 412 13.60 27.58 10.86
CA GLU A 412 13.22 28.82 10.22
C GLU A 412 13.66 28.83 8.75
N GLY A 413 12.81 29.32 7.87
CA GLY A 413 13.11 29.46 6.45
C GLY A 413 11.87 29.41 5.57
N LEU A 414 12.07 29.65 4.29
CA LEU A 414 11.01 29.45 3.28
C LEU A 414 10.66 27.95 3.17
N PRO A 415 9.40 27.63 2.88
CA PRO A 415 8.96 26.25 2.76
C PRO A 415 9.86 25.42 1.85
N SER A 416 10.56 24.46 2.44
CA SER A 416 11.48 23.56 1.75
C SER A 416 11.81 22.35 2.61
N VAL A 417 12.30 21.28 2.00
CA VAL A 417 12.75 20.05 2.66
C VAL A 417 14.21 19.79 2.28
N THR A 418 15.08 19.66 3.28
CA THR A 418 16.49 19.32 3.09
C THR A 418 16.75 17.90 3.57
N LEU A 419 17.27 17.05 2.70
CA LEU A 419 17.67 15.66 3.00
C LEU A 419 19.14 15.64 3.43
N ILE A 420 19.42 15.34 4.70
CA ILE A 420 20.75 15.32 5.30
C ILE A 420 21.20 13.90 5.68
#